data_3b9e0862ca81bc05a76d8b2cac4a9a62
#
_entry.id   3b9e0862ca81bc05a76d8b2cac4a9a62
#
_cell.length_a   1.000
_cell.length_b   1.000
_cell.length_c   1.000
_cell.angle_alpha   90.00
_cell.angle_beta   90.00
_cell.angle_gamma   90.00
#
_symmetry.space_group_name_H-M   'P 1'
#
loop_
_entity.id
_entity.type
_entity.pdbx_description
1 polymer ?
#
loop_
_entity_poly.entity_id
_entity_poly.type
_entity_poly.pdbx_seq_one_letter_code
_entity_poly.pdbx_strand_id
1 'polypeptide(L)'
;MDMQESMMGRGRDAIEMIVDAGSFAEGVVGAKSFDDPDFGPGAVVGTATLQGTVCTIIASDGGAMNEKFPVVYAGIIGLEEGYKMAEAVYASILEDAEKPLAEKRPLVLIVDTPGNGPGKVEEIFGMNKSTAAYQLALAEARLKGHPIIAMVIGRAISGAFLCHGLQADAILSLDAQFGTMIHVMPLTSVSRIIRKDLETLEVLSKQSAVFAAGPRFFHSLGGVEALVETLDGMRPAIVARIAEVRAAKLEGRQDDLGPWGRGKLGEARGGRIERPRVIEMMTRDFAAVADRYAPSR
;
A
#
# COMPACT_ATOMS: atom_id res chain seq x y z
N MET A 1 -7.64 11.88 24.87
CA MET A 1 -6.57 11.07 24.25
C MET A 1 -5.53 12.06 23.78
N ASP A 2 -4.39 12.13 24.45
CA ASP A 2 -3.30 12.99 23.96
C ASP A 2 -2.87 12.44 22.61
N MET A 3 -3.02 13.25 21.55
CA MET A 3 -2.53 12.88 20.24
C MET A 3 -1.01 12.85 20.27
N GLN A 4 -0.43 11.69 20.01
CA GLN A 4 1.01 11.61 19.77
C GLN A 4 1.35 12.38 18.48
N GLU A 5 2.61 12.75 18.32
CA GLU A 5 3.04 13.52 17.16
C GLU A 5 2.69 12.80 15.86
N SER A 6 1.86 13.45 15.03
CA SER A 6 1.41 12.87 13.74
C SER A 6 2.57 12.76 12.77
N MET A 7 2.62 11.64 12.05
CA MET A 7 3.57 11.42 10.95
C MET A 7 3.01 11.80 9.57
N MET A 8 1.79 12.35 9.54
CA MET A 8 1.17 12.81 8.29
C MET A 8 2.01 13.91 7.62
N GLY A 9 2.31 13.76 6.34
CA GLY A 9 3.19 14.66 5.58
C GLY A 9 4.69 14.46 5.82
N ARG A 10 5.09 13.54 6.70
CA ARG A 10 6.47 13.36 7.16
C ARG A 10 7.11 12.06 6.60
N GLY A 11 6.86 11.77 5.33
CA GLY A 11 7.38 10.55 4.69
C GLY A 11 8.90 10.43 4.76
N ARG A 12 9.64 11.53 4.58
CA ARG A 12 11.12 11.55 4.66
C ARG A 12 11.62 11.28 6.08
N ASP A 13 10.97 11.85 7.10
CA ASP A 13 11.32 11.59 8.50
C ASP A 13 11.09 10.10 8.84
N ALA A 14 10.01 9.52 8.34
CA ALA A 14 9.73 8.10 8.52
C ALA A 14 10.80 7.22 7.85
N ILE A 15 11.29 7.59 6.67
CA ILE A 15 12.39 6.88 6.01
C ILE A 15 13.62 6.86 6.92
N GLU A 16 14.05 8.02 7.43
CA GLU A 16 15.23 8.13 8.31
C GLU A 16 15.08 7.34 9.64
N MET A 17 13.85 7.23 10.15
CA MET A 17 13.58 6.41 11.35
C MET A 17 13.64 4.91 11.09
N ILE A 18 13.38 4.48 9.86
CA ILE A 18 13.26 3.06 9.47
C ILE A 18 14.59 2.50 9.01
N VAL A 19 15.33 3.21 8.15
CA VAL A 19 16.56 2.70 7.51
C VAL A 19 17.80 2.82 8.42
N ASP A 20 18.90 2.23 8.01
CA ASP A 20 20.19 2.44 8.69
C ASP A 20 20.64 3.88 8.51
N ALA A 21 21.16 4.48 9.57
CA ALA A 21 21.50 5.90 9.61
C ALA A 21 22.38 6.31 8.42
N GLY A 22 21.96 7.32 7.66
CA GLY A 22 22.66 7.86 6.50
C GLY A 22 22.76 6.93 5.30
N SER A 23 21.99 5.81 5.26
CA SER A 23 22.03 4.85 4.17
C SER A 23 21.09 5.19 3.01
N PHE A 24 20.14 6.10 3.19
CA PHE A 24 19.18 6.41 2.14
C PHE A 24 19.80 7.25 1.02
N ALA A 25 19.88 6.66 -0.16
CA ALA A 25 20.29 7.32 -1.40
C ALA A 25 19.04 7.58 -2.24
N GLU A 26 18.48 8.79 -2.10
CA GLU A 26 17.32 9.22 -2.90
C GLU A 26 17.69 9.36 -4.37
N GLY A 27 16.73 9.05 -5.25
CA GLY A 27 16.90 9.21 -6.69
C GLY A 27 17.72 8.10 -7.35
N VAL A 28 18.11 7.04 -6.63
CA VAL A 28 18.90 5.94 -7.21
C VAL A 28 18.33 4.58 -6.79
N VAL A 29 18.01 3.74 -7.76
CA VAL A 29 17.57 2.36 -7.54
C VAL A 29 18.31 1.43 -8.50
N GLY A 30 19.22 0.60 -7.99
CA GLY A 30 20.11 -0.18 -8.82
C GLY A 30 20.94 0.70 -9.75
N ALA A 31 20.96 0.38 -11.02
CA ALA A 31 21.65 1.17 -12.05
C ALA A 31 20.80 2.37 -12.55
N LYS A 32 19.53 2.49 -12.11
CA LYS A 32 18.65 3.57 -12.58
C LYS A 32 18.78 4.81 -11.71
N SER A 33 18.97 5.95 -12.36
CA SER A 33 18.90 7.28 -11.75
C SER A 33 17.57 7.97 -12.07
N PHE A 34 17.06 8.75 -11.11
CA PHE A 34 15.85 9.57 -11.19
C PHE A 34 16.25 11.03 -10.97
N ASP A 35 17.08 11.54 -11.89
CA ASP A 35 17.78 12.83 -11.73
C ASP A 35 16.91 14.04 -12.08
N ASP A 36 15.75 13.84 -12.70
CA ASP A 36 14.82 14.93 -13.02
C ASP A 36 13.96 15.26 -11.79
N PRO A 37 14.25 16.37 -11.07
CA PRO A 37 13.50 16.75 -9.88
C PRO A 37 12.07 17.18 -10.22
N ASP A 38 11.80 17.57 -11.47
CA ASP A 38 10.50 18.04 -11.92
C ASP A 38 9.60 16.88 -12.40
N PHE A 39 10.15 15.66 -12.48
CA PHE A 39 9.39 14.47 -12.86
C PHE A 39 8.89 13.72 -11.64
N GLY A 40 7.57 13.78 -11.40
CA GLY A 40 6.92 13.11 -10.27
C GLY A 40 7.49 13.51 -8.90
N PRO A 41 7.57 14.83 -8.60
CA PRO A 41 8.19 15.33 -7.37
C PRO A 41 7.52 14.82 -6.10
N GLY A 42 6.24 14.45 -6.18
CA GLY A 42 5.48 13.84 -5.08
C GLY A 42 5.87 12.38 -4.78
N ALA A 43 6.72 11.75 -5.59
CA ALA A 43 7.22 10.39 -5.36
C ALA A 43 8.68 10.41 -4.91
N VAL A 44 8.95 9.90 -3.72
CA VAL A 44 10.29 9.65 -3.18
C VAL A 44 10.66 8.21 -3.45
N VAL A 45 11.72 8.00 -4.23
CA VAL A 45 12.23 6.66 -4.54
C VAL A 45 13.73 6.61 -4.29
N GLY A 46 14.25 5.50 -3.81
CA GLY A 46 15.68 5.37 -3.55
C GLY A 46 16.06 4.01 -2.99
N THR A 47 17.36 3.86 -2.78
CA THR A 47 17.95 2.67 -2.17
C THR A 47 18.41 3.00 -0.75
N ALA A 48 18.23 2.06 0.17
CA ALA A 48 18.73 2.16 1.53
C ALA A 48 19.22 0.80 2.02
N THR A 49 19.75 0.77 3.25
CA THR A 49 19.93 -0.49 3.97
C THR A 49 19.03 -0.55 5.20
N LEU A 50 18.61 -1.76 5.53
CA LEU A 50 17.82 -2.08 6.71
C LEU A 50 18.46 -3.26 7.40
N GLN A 51 19.11 -3.01 8.55
CA GLN A 51 20.01 -3.98 9.21
C GLN A 51 21.07 -4.56 8.24
N GLY A 52 21.70 -3.69 7.46
CA GLY A 52 22.70 -4.06 6.46
C GLY A 52 22.17 -4.73 5.19
N THR A 53 20.87 -5.02 5.11
CA THR A 53 20.24 -5.58 3.91
C THR A 53 19.77 -4.45 2.99
N VAL A 54 20.21 -4.47 1.73
CA VAL A 54 19.78 -3.49 0.71
C VAL A 54 18.29 -3.64 0.47
N CYS A 55 17.58 -2.51 0.49
CA CYS A 55 16.15 -2.41 0.18
C CYS A 55 15.87 -1.23 -0.75
N THR A 56 14.74 -1.28 -1.43
CA THR A 56 14.19 -0.14 -2.17
C THR A 56 13.11 0.52 -1.34
N ILE A 57 13.21 1.83 -1.18
CA ILE A 57 12.24 2.67 -0.50
C ILE A 57 11.39 3.39 -1.53
N ILE A 58 10.08 3.36 -1.35
CA ILE A 58 9.11 4.10 -2.16
C ILE A 58 8.15 4.79 -1.21
N ALA A 59 8.07 6.12 -1.29
CA ALA A 59 7.22 6.92 -0.42
C ALA A 59 6.51 8.03 -1.20
N SER A 60 5.46 8.60 -0.64
CA SER A 60 4.87 9.86 -1.09
C SER A 60 5.42 11.03 -0.28
N ASP A 61 5.69 12.14 -0.94
CA ASP A 61 6.15 13.38 -0.30
C ASP A 61 4.97 14.33 -0.06
N GLY A 62 4.65 14.53 1.21
CA GLY A 62 3.60 15.46 1.62
C GLY A 62 3.95 16.95 1.43
N GLY A 63 5.23 17.28 1.26
CA GLY A 63 5.72 18.65 1.06
C GLY A 63 5.85 19.07 -0.41
N ALA A 64 5.82 18.10 -1.34
CA ALA A 64 5.99 18.39 -2.76
C ALA A 64 4.68 18.79 -3.45
N MET A 65 4.82 19.61 -4.49
CA MET A 65 3.74 19.96 -5.43
C MET A 65 4.25 19.77 -6.85
N ASN A 66 3.45 19.15 -7.71
CA ASN A 66 3.79 18.99 -9.12
C ASN A 66 3.28 20.22 -9.90
N GLU A 67 4.19 21.06 -10.39
CA GLU A 67 3.82 22.28 -11.11
C GLU A 67 3.14 22.01 -12.46
N LYS A 68 3.45 20.88 -13.11
CA LYS A 68 2.79 20.45 -14.36
C LYS A 68 1.36 19.95 -14.10
N PHE A 69 1.13 19.39 -12.92
CA PHE A 69 -0.16 18.84 -12.49
C PHE A 69 -0.55 19.41 -11.10
N PRO A 70 -1.06 20.64 -11.02
CA PRO A 70 -1.25 21.37 -9.76
C PRO A 70 -2.22 20.71 -8.76
N VAL A 71 -2.99 19.71 -9.19
CA VAL A 71 -3.82 18.91 -8.28
C VAL A 71 -3.01 17.84 -7.53
N VAL A 72 -1.74 17.64 -7.89
CA VAL A 72 -0.82 16.70 -7.25
C VAL A 72 0.03 17.45 -6.24
N TYR A 73 -0.39 17.40 -4.98
CA TYR A 73 0.23 18.02 -3.81
C TYR A 73 -0.06 17.20 -2.55
N ALA A 74 0.59 17.48 -1.47
CA ALA A 74 0.35 16.91 -0.14
C ALA A 74 0.32 15.36 -0.10
N GLY A 75 1.13 14.69 -0.94
CA GLY A 75 1.20 13.23 -1.00
C GLY A 75 0.17 12.58 -1.95
N ILE A 76 -0.56 13.37 -2.73
CA ILE A 76 -1.39 12.83 -3.82
C ILE A 76 -0.50 12.11 -4.83
N ILE A 77 -0.93 10.93 -5.28
CA ILE A 77 -0.26 10.17 -6.33
C ILE A 77 -0.91 10.53 -7.67
N GLY A 78 -0.16 11.24 -8.50
CA GLY A 78 -0.55 11.64 -9.84
C GLY A 78 0.00 10.73 -10.94
N LEU A 79 -0.03 11.25 -12.17
CA LEU A 79 0.41 10.55 -13.37
C LEU A 79 1.92 10.25 -13.31
N GLU A 80 2.74 11.24 -13.06
CA GLU A 80 4.21 11.11 -13.05
C GLU A 80 4.68 10.36 -11.81
N GLU A 81 4.05 10.59 -10.65
CA GLU A 81 4.37 9.92 -9.40
C GLU A 81 4.16 8.40 -9.51
N GLY A 82 3.00 7.98 -10.03
CA GLY A 82 2.72 6.56 -10.24
C GLY A 82 3.69 5.89 -11.23
N TYR A 83 4.08 6.61 -12.29
CA TYR A 83 5.04 6.11 -13.26
C TYR A 83 6.45 5.99 -12.66
N LYS A 84 6.93 7.02 -11.94
CA LYS A 84 8.22 7.02 -11.25
C LYS A 84 8.33 5.88 -10.23
N MET A 85 7.25 5.66 -9.46
CA MET A 85 7.17 4.54 -8.52
C MET A 85 7.24 3.18 -9.25
N ALA A 86 6.55 3.03 -10.39
CA ALA A 86 6.61 1.82 -11.20
C ALA A 86 8.02 1.54 -11.71
N GLU A 87 8.70 2.56 -12.23
CA GLU A 87 10.08 2.45 -12.71
C GLU A 87 11.06 2.05 -11.60
N ALA A 88 10.88 2.55 -10.37
CA ALA A 88 11.71 2.15 -9.23
C ALA A 88 11.54 0.66 -8.88
N VAL A 89 10.32 0.14 -8.99
CA VAL A 89 10.06 -1.29 -8.80
C VAL A 89 10.72 -2.11 -9.91
N TYR A 90 10.56 -1.72 -11.18
CA TYR A 90 11.20 -2.43 -12.30
C TYR A 90 12.74 -2.37 -12.22
N ALA A 91 13.31 -1.24 -11.81
CA ALA A 91 14.74 -1.15 -11.55
C ALA A 91 15.21 -2.15 -10.49
N SER A 92 14.42 -2.34 -9.43
CA SER A 92 14.71 -3.34 -8.39
C SER A 92 14.64 -4.77 -8.93
N ILE A 93 13.64 -5.08 -9.75
CA ILE A 93 13.47 -6.39 -10.40
C ILE A 93 14.67 -6.71 -11.30
N LEU A 94 15.09 -5.75 -12.12
CA LEU A 94 16.21 -5.90 -13.05
C LEU A 94 17.52 -6.09 -12.30
N GLU A 95 17.80 -5.28 -11.29
CA GLU A 95 19.02 -5.34 -10.50
C GLU A 95 19.19 -6.69 -9.78
N ASP A 96 18.09 -7.27 -9.34
CA ASP A 96 18.09 -8.53 -8.61
C ASP A 96 17.72 -9.73 -9.50
N ALA A 97 17.68 -9.59 -10.84
CA ALA A 97 17.17 -10.62 -11.74
C ALA A 97 17.80 -12.00 -11.50
N GLU A 98 19.13 -12.03 -11.36
CA GLU A 98 19.90 -13.26 -11.20
C GLU A 98 20.07 -13.72 -9.72
N LYS A 99 19.56 -12.93 -8.75
CA LYS A 99 19.66 -13.30 -7.34
C LYS A 99 18.68 -14.42 -6.98
N PRO A 100 19.05 -15.33 -6.07
CA PRO A 100 18.12 -16.33 -5.54
C PRO A 100 17.01 -15.67 -4.71
N LEU A 101 15.88 -16.37 -4.52
CA LEU A 101 14.72 -15.87 -3.76
C LEU A 101 15.10 -15.33 -2.37
N ALA A 102 16.01 -16.00 -1.68
CA ALA A 102 16.46 -15.60 -0.35
C ALA A 102 17.17 -14.24 -0.32
N GLU A 103 17.73 -13.79 -1.45
CA GLU A 103 18.54 -12.58 -1.57
C GLU A 103 17.83 -11.43 -2.32
N LYS A 104 16.60 -11.66 -2.81
CA LYS A 104 15.80 -10.59 -3.44
C LYS A 104 15.60 -9.45 -2.44
N ARG A 105 15.91 -8.21 -2.87
CA ARG A 105 15.76 -7.04 -1.99
C ARG A 105 14.31 -6.81 -1.61
N PRO A 106 14.01 -6.45 -0.36
CA PRO A 106 12.68 -6.01 0.01
C PRO A 106 12.35 -4.65 -0.60
N LEU A 107 11.07 -4.45 -0.92
CA LEU A 107 10.48 -3.17 -1.27
C LEU A 107 9.70 -2.68 -0.05
N VAL A 108 10.04 -1.50 0.46
CA VAL A 108 9.39 -0.87 1.61
C VAL A 108 8.61 0.33 1.12
N LEU A 109 7.29 0.25 1.25
CA LEU A 109 6.36 1.29 0.82
C LEU A 109 5.96 2.12 2.04
N ILE A 110 6.33 3.39 2.08
CA ILE A 110 5.93 4.33 3.14
C ILE A 110 4.67 5.06 2.67
N VAL A 111 3.55 4.77 3.32
CA VAL A 111 2.23 5.19 2.86
C VAL A 111 1.71 6.37 3.66
N ASP A 112 1.64 7.54 3.01
CA ASP A 112 0.86 8.70 3.44
C ASP A 112 0.28 9.41 2.21
N THR A 113 -0.88 8.98 1.75
CA THR A 113 -1.52 9.57 0.57
C THR A 113 -3.01 9.84 0.78
N PRO A 114 -3.49 11.06 0.46
CA PRO A 114 -4.91 11.39 0.51
C PRO A 114 -5.69 10.87 -0.70
N GLY A 115 -5.04 10.29 -1.69
CA GLY A 115 -5.70 9.76 -2.88
C GLY A 115 -4.92 9.96 -4.18
N ASN A 116 -5.57 9.66 -5.29
CA ASN A 116 -5.04 9.93 -6.63
C ASN A 116 -5.33 11.38 -7.04
N GLY A 117 -4.52 11.91 -7.96
CA GLY A 117 -4.73 13.24 -8.56
C GLY A 117 -5.96 13.24 -9.49
N PRO A 118 -7.08 13.85 -9.09
CA PRO A 118 -8.34 13.77 -9.86
C PRO A 118 -8.47 14.89 -10.89
N GLY A 119 -7.38 15.36 -11.44
CA GLY A 119 -7.36 16.44 -12.42
C GLY A 119 -7.86 16.00 -13.79
N LYS A 120 -8.59 16.90 -14.49
CA LYS A 120 -9.05 16.65 -15.86
C LYS A 120 -7.89 16.33 -16.81
N VAL A 121 -6.74 16.97 -16.61
CA VAL A 121 -5.54 16.79 -17.45
C VAL A 121 -4.97 15.40 -17.23
N GLU A 122 -4.81 14.97 -15.98
CA GLU A 122 -4.30 13.64 -15.66
C GLU A 122 -5.23 12.54 -16.18
N GLU A 123 -6.55 12.72 -16.09
CA GLU A 123 -7.51 11.76 -16.63
C GLU A 123 -7.41 11.64 -18.15
N ILE A 124 -7.23 12.76 -18.87
CA ILE A 124 -7.04 12.76 -20.33
C ILE A 124 -5.74 12.05 -20.72
N PHE A 125 -4.64 12.28 -20.00
CA PHE A 125 -3.36 11.61 -20.25
C PHE A 125 -3.37 10.14 -19.78
N GLY A 126 -4.31 9.73 -18.97
CA GLY A 126 -4.48 8.37 -18.52
C GLY A 126 -3.78 8.06 -17.21
N MET A 127 -4.07 8.83 -16.14
CA MET A 127 -3.60 8.57 -14.78
C MET A 127 -3.85 7.11 -14.34
N ASN A 128 -4.98 6.54 -14.75
CA ASN A 128 -5.30 5.14 -14.50
C ASN A 128 -4.25 4.17 -15.07
N LYS A 129 -3.61 4.51 -16.18
CA LYS A 129 -2.54 3.66 -16.78
C LYS A 129 -1.27 3.72 -15.97
N SER A 130 -0.89 4.90 -15.47
CA SER A 130 0.26 5.09 -14.60
C SER A 130 0.10 4.33 -13.28
N THR A 131 -1.03 4.50 -12.61
CA THR A 131 -1.32 3.78 -11.36
C THR A 131 -1.44 2.27 -11.56
N ALA A 132 -2.00 1.83 -12.70
CA ALA A 132 -2.03 0.43 -13.09
C ALA A 132 -0.63 -0.14 -13.38
N ALA A 133 0.25 0.63 -14.03
CA ALA A 133 1.64 0.24 -14.25
C ALA A 133 2.37 0.01 -12.92
N TYR A 134 2.15 0.87 -11.93
CA TYR A 134 2.72 0.69 -10.60
C TYR A 134 2.19 -0.57 -9.90
N GLN A 135 0.87 -0.82 -9.97
CA GLN A 135 0.28 -2.04 -9.41
C GLN A 135 0.82 -3.29 -10.10
N LEU A 136 0.96 -3.26 -11.43
CA LEU A 136 1.52 -4.36 -12.21
C LEU A 136 2.98 -4.63 -11.83
N ALA A 137 3.79 -3.57 -11.71
CA ALA A 137 5.18 -3.68 -11.28
C ALA A 137 5.31 -4.34 -9.90
N LEU A 138 4.49 -3.94 -8.92
CA LEU A 138 4.47 -4.57 -7.59
C LEU A 138 3.99 -6.04 -7.65
N ALA A 139 2.99 -6.34 -8.48
CA ALA A 139 2.54 -7.72 -8.68
C ALA A 139 3.66 -8.59 -9.28
N GLU A 140 4.38 -8.06 -10.27
CA GLU A 140 5.52 -8.74 -10.89
C GLU A 140 6.68 -8.92 -9.89
N ALA A 141 7.03 -7.89 -9.11
CA ALA A 141 8.03 -7.99 -8.04
C ALA A 141 7.68 -9.10 -7.03
N ARG A 142 6.40 -9.21 -6.65
CA ARG A 142 5.92 -10.29 -5.79
C ARG A 142 6.15 -11.67 -6.41
N LEU A 143 5.82 -11.84 -7.69
CA LEU A 143 6.02 -13.09 -8.43
C LEU A 143 7.51 -13.42 -8.60
N LYS A 144 8.37 -12.41 -8.71
CA LYS A 144 9.83 -12.55 -8.76
C LYS A 144 10.47 -12.78 -7.39
N GLY A 145 9.68 -12.80 -6.32
CA GLY A 145 10.12 -13.17 -4.98
C GLY A 145 10.54 -12.01 -4.06
N HIS A 146 10.46 -10.75 -4.51
CA HIS A 146 10.73 -9.60 -3.65
C HIS A 146 9.72 -9.54 -2.50
N PRO A 147 10.15 -9.45 -1.22
CA PRO A 147 9.25 -9.10 -0.13
C PRO A 147 8.76 -7.66 -0.28
N ILE A 148 7.46 -7.43 -0.17
CA ILE A 148 6.86 -6.10 -0.30
C ILE A 148 6.12 -5.77 1.00
N ILE A 149 6.63 -4.79 1.75
CA ILE A 149 6.06 -4.37 3.02
C ILE A 149 5.58 -2.93 2.90
N ALA A 150 4.32 -2.69 3.21
CA ALA A 150 3.78 -1.35 3.35
C ALA A 150 3.72 -0.95 4.81
N MET A 151 4.15 0.28 5.12
CA MET A 151 4.02 0.93 6.42
C MET A 151 3.16 2.18 6.27
N VAL A 152 1.94 2.14 6.79
CA VAL A 152 1.04 3.29 6.80
C VAL A 152 1.41 4.19 7.98
N ILE A 153 1.84 5.41 7.68
CA ILE A 153 2.28 6.39 8.67
C ILE A 153 1.30 7.55 8.87
N GLY A 154 0.39 7.74 7.90
CA GLY A 154 -0.56 8.84 7.89
C GLY A 154 -1.85 8.46 7.18
N ARG A 155 -2.10 9.04 6.03
CA ARG A 155 -3.28 8.77 5.20
C ARG A 155 -3.05 7.57 4.29
N ALA A 156 -4.05 6.72 4.19
CA ALA A 156 -4.10 5.61 3.25
C ALA A 156 -5.50 5.58 2.64
N ILE A 157 -5.71 6.45 1.64
CA ILE A 157 -7.05 6.81 1.18
C ILE A 157 -7.24 6.46 -0.29
N SER A 158 -8.42 5.93 -0.62
CA SER A 158 -8.95 5.78 -1.97
C SER A 158 -8.04 4.97 -2.91
N GLY A 159 -8.05 5.32 -4.21
CA GLY A 159 -7.30 4.62 -5.26
C GLY A 159 -5.79 4.67 -5.09
N ALA A 160 -5.23 5.72 -4.47
CA ALA A 160 -3.80 5.78 -4.21
C ALA A 160 -3.36 4.68 -3.22
N PHE A 161 -4.15 4.38 -2.20
CA PHE A 161 -3.86 3.25 -1.30
C PHE A 161 -4.00 1.89 -2.01
N LEU A 162 -4.88 1.78 -3.03
CA LEU A 162 -4.97 0.55 -3.84
C LEU A 162 -3.66 0.25 -4.58
N CYS A 163 -2.96 1.26 -5.10
CA CYS A 163 -1.70 1.08 -5.80
C CYS A 163 -0.48 1.15 -4.86
N HIS A 164 -0.46 2.06 -3.88
CA HIS A 164 0.66 2.27 -2.98
C HIS A 164 0.33 1.79 -1.55
N GLY A 165 0.19 0.49 -1.38
CA GLY A 165 -0.12 -0.13 -0.09
C GLY A 165 -0.81 -1.47 -0.24
N LEU A 166 -2.04 -1.52 -0.78
CA LEU A 166 -2.79 -2.77 -0.87
C LEU A 166 -2.18 -3.82 -1.82
N GLN A 167 -1.17 -3.46 -2.60
CA GLN A 167 -0.38 -4.42 -3.39
C GLN A 167 0.74 -5.10 -2.58
N ALA A 168 1.05 -4.65 -1.36
CA ALA A 168 2.09 -5.24 -0.55
C ALA A 168 1.77 -6.68 -0.12
N ASP A 169 2.80 -7.47 0.16
CA ASP A 169 2.67 -8.80 0.76
C ASP A 169 2.14 -8.69 2.19
N ALA A 170 2.58 -7.68 2.93
CA ALA A 170 2.11 -7.37 4.27
C ALA A 170 1.97 -5.85 4.48
N ILE A 171 0.98 -5.44 5.26
CA ILE A 171 0.72 -4.05 5.59
C ILE A 171 0.78 -3.85 7.10
N LEU A 172 1.64 -2.94 7.52
CA LEU A 172 1.74 -2.44 8.88
C LEU A 172 1.12 -1.04 8.94
N SER A 173 0.63 -0.63 10.07
CA SER A 173 0.09 0.72 10.25
C SER A 173 0.41 1.26 11.62
N LEU A 174 0.82 2.52 11.70
CA LEU A 174 0.72 3.26 12.96
C LEU A 174 -0.75 3.28 13.41
N ASP A 175 -0.98 3.21 14.72
CA ASP A 175 -2.34 3.23 15.25
C ASP A 175 -2.95 4.64 15.17
N ALA A 176 -4.25 4.73 15.38
CA ALA A 176 -5.05 5.95 15.24
C ALA A 176 -4.58 7.13 16.14
N GLN A 177 -3.87 6.85 17.21
CA GLN A 177 -3.29 7.87 18.10
C GLN A 177 -2.27 8.79 17.39
N PHE A 178 -1.69 8.35 16.26
CA PHE A 178 -0.79 9.14 15.40
C PHE A 178 -1.53 9.92 14.31
N GLY A 179 -2.87 9.96 14.33
CA GLY A 179 -3.67 10.59 13.31
C GLY A 179 -3.80 9.76 12.02
N THR A 180 -3.41 8.48 12.07
CA THR A 180 -3.47 7.58 10.91
C THR A 180 -4.91 7.33 10.46
N MET A 181 -5.15 7.47 9.17
CA MET A 181 -6.46 7.32 8.53
C MET A 181 -6.40 6.30 7.39
N ILE A 182 -7.20 5.26 7.49
CA ILE A 182 -7.36 4.27 6.42
C ILE A 182 -8.84 4.20 6.05
N HIS A 183 -9.19 4.60 4.83
CA HIS A 183 -10.58 4.53 4.35
C HIS A 183 -10.66 4.71 2.83
N VAL A 184 -11.78 4.27 2.24
CA VAL A 184 -12.04 4.47 0.81
C VAL A 184 -12.35 5.93 0.53
N MET A 185 -13.21 6.54 1.36
CA MET A 185 -13.52 7.96 1.33
C MET A 185 -13.96 8.45 2.72
N PRO A 186 -13.81 9.75 3.04
CA PRO A 186 -14.27 10.32 4.31
C PRO A 186 -15.78 10.13 4.51
N LEU A 187 -16.22 9.94 5.76
CA LEU A 187 -17.66 9.80 6.09
C LEU A 187 -18.50 10.98 5.59
N THR A 188 -17.93 12.19 5.54
CA THR A 188 -18.57 13.36 4.96
C THR A 188 -18.89 13.20 3.47
N SER A 189 -18.02 12.52 2.73
CA SER A 189 -18.27 12.22 1.32
C SER A 189 -19.29 11.09 1.17
N VAL A 190 -19.21 10.06 2.03
CA VAL A 190 -20.23 8.99 2.09
C VAL A 190 -21.60 9.58 2.37
N SER A 191 -21.72 10.48 3.38
CA SER A 191 -22.94 11.20 3.74
C SER A 191 -23.60 11.87 2.53
N ARG A 192 -22.81 12.59 1.73
CA ARG A 192 -23.31 13.26 0.51
C ARG A 192 -23.82 12.29 -0.54
N ILE A 193 -23.11 11.19 -0.76
CA ILE A 193 -23.43 10.19 -1.79
C ILE A 193 -24.71 9.44 -1.44
N ILE A 194 -24.80 8.91 -0.21
CA ILE A 194 -25.95 8.09 0.20
C ILE A 194 -27.08 8.90 0.84
N ARG A 195 -26.90 10.22 0.96
CA ARG A 195 -27.89 11.18 1.52
C ARG A 195 -28.33 10.78 2.94
N LYS A 196 -27.38 10.43 3.80
CA LYS A 196 -27.59 10.20 5.24
C LYS A 196 -26.77 11.20 6.04
N ASP A 197 -27.30 11.62 7.16
CA ASP A 197 -26.57 12.52 8.06
C ASP A 197 -25.35 11.81 8.70
N LEU A 198 -24.39 12.62 9.15
CA LEU A 198 -23.13 12.11 9.71
C LEU A 198 -23.36 11.34 11.01
N GLU A 199 -24.28 11.78 11.86
CA GLU A 199 -24.57 11.14 13.14
C GLU A 199 -25.08 9.70 12.94
N THR A 200 -26.00 9.52 12.00
CA THR A 200 -26.46 8.20 11.57
C THR A 200 -25.29 7.33 11.05
N LEU A 201 -24.39 7.92 10.24
CA LEU A 201 -23.24 7.18 9.70
C LEU A 201 -22.23 6.79 10.77
N GLU A 202 -21.98 7.64 11.75
CA GLU A 202 -21.11 7.33 12.89
C GLU A 202 -21.66 6.17 13.72
N VAL A 203 -22.97 6.09 13.93
CA VAL A 203 -23.60 4.95 14.58
C VAL A 203 -23.46 3.69 13.72
N LEU A 204 -23.77 3.79 12.44
CA LEU A 204 -23.65 2.67 11.51
C LEU A 204 -22.20 2.17 11.36
N SER A 205 -21.21 3.06 11.44
CA SER A 205 -19.80 2.70 11.34
C SER A 205 -19.34 1.77 12.47
N LYS A 206 -19.99 1.84 13.62
CA LYS A 206 -19.74 0.95 14.76
C LYS A 206 -20.37 -0.44 14.58
N GLN A 207 -21.35 -0.56 13.70
CA GLN A 207 -22.17 -1.76 13.52
C GLN A 207 -21.89 -2.48 12.19
N SER A 208 -21.41 -1.75 11.19
CA SER A 208 -21.23 -2.27 9.84
C SER A 208 -19.85 -1.94 9.27
N ALA A 209 -19.19 -2.99 8.79
CA ALA A 209 -17.93 -2.92 8.10
C ALA A 209 -17.92 -1.98 6.89
N VAL A 210 -19.07 -1.78 6.25
CA VAL A 210 -19.20 -0.92 5.05
C VAL A 210 -18.90 0.55 5.34
N PHE A 211 -19.16 1.00 6.57
CA PHE A 211 -19.01 2.41 6.97
C PHE A 211 -17.80 2.63 7.87
N ALA A 212 -17.11 1.56 8.24
CA ALA A 212 -16.04 1.66 9.18
C ALA A 212 -14.74 2.11 8.52
N ALA A 213 -13.92 2.81 9.28
CA ALA A 213 -12.65 3.38 8.86
C ALA A 213 -11.62 3.29 9.99
N GLY A 214 -10.36 3.46 9.63
CA GLY A 214 -9.25 3.52 10.56
C GLY A 214 -8.43 2.22 10.66
N PRO A 215 -7.22 2.32 11.23
CA PRO A 215 -6.27 1.21 11.26
C PRO A 215 -6.80 -0.04 11.97
N ARG A 216 -7.46 0.13 13.11
CA ARG A 216 -7.99 -0.99 13.92
C ARG A 216 -9.09 -1.76 13.18
N PHE A 217 -9.91 -1.04 12.44
CA PHE A 217 -10.94 -1.67 11.65
C PHE A 217 -10.35 -2.45 10.47
N PHE A 218 -9.42 -1.84 9.73
CA PHE A 218 -8.71 -2.54 8.66
C PHE A 218 -7.91 -3.73 9.19
N HIS A 219 -7.40 -3.67 10.42
CA HIS A 219 -6.78 -4.81 11.08
C HIS A 219 -7.78 -5.98 11.27
N SER A 220 -8.99 -5.71 11.74
CA SER A 220 -10.01 -6.76 11.90
C SER A 220 -10.41 -7.40 10.57
N LEU A 221 -10.41 -6.62 9.47
CA LEU A 221 -10.68 -7.12 8.12
C LEU A 221 -9.50 -7.89 7.49
N GLY A 222 -8.35 -7.96 8.16
CA GLY A 222 -7.12 -8.51 7.59
C GLY A 222 -6.42 -7.56 6.60
N GLY A 223 -6.91 -6.32 6.45
CA GLY A 223 -6.32 -5.31 5.57
C GLY A 223 -5.03 -4.68 6.11
N VAL A 224 -4.81 -4.80 7.42
CA VAL A 224 -3.57 -4.46 8.11
C VAL A 224 -3.16 -5.66 8.93
N GLU A 225 -1.92 -6.14 8.78
CA GLU A 225 -1.44 -7.31 9.50
C GLU A 225 -1.08 -7.01 10.96
N ALA A 226 -0.49 -5.83 11.21
CA ALA A 226 -0.16 -5.42 12.57
C ALA A 226 -0.26 -3.91 12.76
N LEU A 227 -0.68 -3.52 13.96
CA LEU A 227 -0.65 -2.13 14.43
C LEU A 227 0.66 -1.87 15.15
N VAL A 228 1.28 -0.74 14.85
CA VAL A 228 2.52 -0.28 15.46
C VAL A 228 2.20 0.85 16.42
N GLU A 229 2.50 0.64 17.70
CA GLU A 229 2.04 1.51 18.80
C GLU A 229 3.02 2.65 19.11
N THR A 230 4.24 2.61 18.56
CA THR A 230 5.28 3.64 18.76
C THR A 230 6.04 3.91 17.47
N LEU A 231 6.60 5.12 17.31
CA LEU A 231 7.40 5.45 16.13
C LEU A 231 8.65 4.57 16.03
N ASP A 232 9.34 4.34 17.14
CA ASP A 232 10.52 3.46 17.19
C ASP A 232 10.18 1.99 16.88
N GLY A 233 8.92 1.61 17.02
CA GLY A 233 8.41 0.28 16.66
C GLY A 233 8.32 0.02 15.15
N MET A 234 8.35 1.06 14.30
CA MET A 234 8.22 0.89 12.85
C MET A 234 9.34 0.02 12.27
N ARG A 235 10.58 0.36 12.55
CA ARG A 235 11.75 -0.36 12.04
C ARG A 235 11.75 -1.85 12.43
N PRO A 236 11.68 -2.24 13.72
CA PRO A 236 11.67 -3.66 14.10
C PRO A 236 10.47 -4.41 13.53
N ALA A 237 9.29 -3.78 13.43
CA ALA A 237 8.11 -4.41 12.84
C ALA A 237 8.31 -4.70 11.35
N ILE A 238 8.89 -3.77 10.58
CA ILE A 238 9.19 -3.96 9.16
C ILE A 238 10.21 -5.09 8.99
N VAL A 239 11.30 -5.10 9.77
CA VAL A 239 12.34 -6.13 9.71
C VAL A 239 11.76 -7.52 9.97
N ALA A 240 10.98 -7.66 11.04
CA ALA A 240 10.33 -8.91 11.38
C ALA A 240 9.41 -9.39 10.25
N ARG A 241 8.63 -8.47 9.67
CA ARG A 241 7.71 -8.80 8.59
C ARG A 241 8.42 -9.17 7.29
N ILE A 242 9.53 -8.53 6.96
CA ILE A 242 10.37 -8.93 5.81
C ILE A 242 10.84 -10.37 5.97
N ALA A 243 11.30 -10.75 7.16
CA ALA A 243 11.77 -12.11 7.43
C ALA A 243 10.63 -13.15 7.29
N GLU A 244 9.45 -12.86 7.83
CA GLU A 244 8.27 -13.74 7.73
C GLU A 244 7.79 -13.90 6.29
N VAL A 245 7.70 -12.80 5.53
CA VAL A 245 7.31 -12.83 4.12
C VAL A 245 8.31 -13.63 3.29
N ARG A 246 9.61 -13.43 3.54
CA ARG A 246 10.67 -14.18 2.85
C ARG A 246 10.57 -15.67 3.16
N ALA A 247 10.39 -16.04 4.43
CA ALA A 247 10.22 -17.44 4.83
C ALA A 247 9.00 -18.07 4.16
N ALA A 248 7.84 -17.38 4.15
CA ALA A 248 6.64 -17.86 3.49
C ALA A 248 6.83 -18.09 1.99
N LYS A 249 7.56 -17.19 1.30
CA LYS A 249 7.89 -17.35 -0.13
C LYS A 249 8.81 -18.54 -0.38
N LEU A 250 9.81 -18.74 0.46
CA LEU A 250 10.74 -19.90 0.36
C LEU A 250 10.04 -21.24 0.62
N GLU A 251 9.02 -21.24 1.46
CA GLU A 251 8.21 -22.43 1.79
C GLU A 251 7.04 -22.66 0.80
N GLY A 252 6.90 -21.84 -0.23
CA GLY A 252 5.81 -21.95 -1.20
C GLY A 252 4.43 -21.52 -0.67
N ARG A 253 4.39 -20.77 0.43
CA ARG A 253 3.15 -20.26 1.08
C ARG A 253 2.78 -18.83 0.65
N GLN A 254 3.09 -18.45 -0.58
CA GLN A 254 2.78 -17.11 -1.10
C GLN A 254 1.27 -16.78 -1.10
N ASP A 255 0.40 -17.80 -1.12
CA ASP A 255 -1.06 -17.63 -1.04
C ASP A 255 -1.56 -17.20 0.35
N ASP A 256 -0.70 -17.23 1.35
CA ASP A 256 -0.97 -16.70 2.69
C ASP A 256 -0.58 -15.21 2.80
N LEU A 257 0.01 -14.64 1.75
CA LEU A 257 0.49 -13.27 1.70
C LEU A 257 -0.39 -12.38 0.80
N GLY A 258 -0.23 -11.08 0.96
CA GLY A 258 -0.79 -10.08 0.07
C GLY A 258 -2.32 -10.13 -0.05
N PRO A 259 -2.85 -9.80 -1.23
CA PRO A 259 -4.31 -9.74 -1.44
C PRO A 259 -5.05 -11.04 -1.16
N TRP A 260 -4.41 -12.19 -1.36
CA TRP A 260 -5.00 -13.51 -1.10
C TRP A 260 -5.05 -13.84 0.40
N GLY A 261 -3.93 -13.66 1.10
CA GLY A 261 -3.80 -13.96 2.53
C GLY A 261 -4.67 -13.08 3.40
N ARG A 262 -4.83 -11.80 3.05
CA ARG A 262 -5.65 -10.86 3.84
C ARG A 262 -7.11 -11.28 3.98
N GLY A 263 -7.69 -11.92 2.98
CA GLY A 263 -9.03 -12.48 3.08
C GLY A 263 -9.14 -13.54 4.18
N LYS A 264 -8.21 -14.49 4.20
CA LYS A 264 -8.11 -15.54 5.22
C LYS A 264 -7.85 -14.96 6.61
N LEU A 265 -6.94 -13.99 6.69
CA LEU A 265 -6.63 -13.32 7.95
C LEU A 265 -7.85 -12.59 8.52
N GLY A 266 -8.63 -11.90 7.67
CA GLY A 266 -9.86 -11.23 8.07
C GLY A 266 -10.95 -12.22 8.55
N GLU A 267 -11.03 -13.39 7.94
CA GLU A 267 -11.91 -14.48 8.42
C GLU A 267 -11.49 -14.94 9.82
N ALA A 268 -10.20 -15.25 9.99
CA ALA A 268 -9.65 -15.70 11.27
C ALA A 268 -9.85 -14.69 12.41
N ARG A 269 -9.88 -13.39 12.08
CA ARG A 269 -10.10 -12.29 13.02
C ARG A 269 -11.58 -11.94 13.23
N GLY A 270 -12.50 -12.62 12.55
CA GLY A 270 -13.94 -12.36 12.64
C GLY A 270 -14.45 -11.13 11.90
N GLY A 271 -13.59 -10.43 11.14
CA GLY A 271 -14.00 -9.26 10.36
C GLY A 271 -14.64 -9.61 9.01
N ARG A 272 -14.49 -10.85 8.54
CA ARG A 272 -15.03 -11.33 7.24
C ARG A 272 -15.79 -12.64 7.37
N ILE A 273 -16.67 -12.73 8.35
CA ILE A 273 -17.38 -13.97 8.69
C ILE A 273 -18.28 -14.52 7.57
N GLU A 274 -18.81 -13.66 6.71
CA GLU A 274 -19.67 -14.07 5.60
C GLU A 274 -18.87 -14.51 4.33
N ARG A 275 -17.58 -14.25 4.28
CA ARG A 275 -16.77 -14.53 3.09
C ARG A 275 -16.78 -16.02 2.68
N PRO A 276 -16.60 -17.01 3.58
CA PRO A 276 -16.66 -18.42 3.22
C PRO A 276 -18.00 -18.80 2.59
N ARG A 277 -19.10 -18.34 3.20
CA ARG A 277 -20.46 -18.60 2.68
C ARG A 277 -20.67 -18.00 1.30
N VAL A 278 -20.21 -16.77 1.06
CA VAL A 278 -20.32 -16.13 -0.25
C VAL A 278 -19.51 -16.90 -1.29
N ILE A 279 -18.31 -17.35 -0.97
CA ILE A 279 -17.46 -18.15 -1.88
C ILE A 279 -18.18 -19.47 -2.23
N GLU A 280 -18.72 -20.16 -1.24
CA GLU A 280 -19.47 -21.41 -1.44
C GLU A 280 -20.66 -21.20 -2.39
N MET A 281 -21.48 -20.17 -2.12
CA MET A 281 -22.64 -19.84 -2.94
C MET A 281 -22.24 -19.50 -4.39
N MET A 282 -21.22 -18.66 -4.57
CA MET A 282 -20.72 -18.27 -5.89
C MET A 282 -20.15 -19.47 -6.66
N THR A 283 -19.39 -20.33 -5.99
CA THR A 283 -18.82 -21.54 -6.60
C THR A 283 -19.91 -22.47 -7.08
N ARG A 284 -20.92 -22.72 -6.27
CA ARG A 284 -22.09 -23.55 -6.63
C ARG A 284 -22.86 -22.95 -7.81
N ASP A 285 -23.17 -21.66 -7.74
CA ASP A 285 -24.00 -21.00 -8.75
C ASP A 285 -23.22 -20.87 -10.09
N PHE A 286 -21.90 -20.65 -10.04
CA PHE A 286 -21.08 -20.64 -11.24
C PHE A 286 -20.95 -22.06 -11.85
N ALA A 287 -20.78 -23.10 -11.05
CA ALA A 287 -20.70 -24.47 -11.54
C ALA A 287 -21.92 -24.87 -12.41
N ALA A 288 -23.10 -24.35 -12.09
CA ALA A 288 -24.32 -24.60 -12.84
C ALA A 288 -24.35 -23.98 -14.26
N VAL A 289 -23.46 -23.00 -14.52
CA VAL A 289 -23.39 -22.26 -15.79
C VAL A 289 -22.00 -22.27 -16.43
N ALA A 290 -21.04 -22.97 -15.83
CA ALA A 290 -19.63 -22.96 -16.23
C ALA A 290 -19.43 -23.29 -17.71
N ASP A 291 -20.17 -24.25 -18.25
CA ASP A 291 -20.10 -24.68 -19.65
C ASP A 291 -20.46 -23.57 -20.65
N ARG A 292 -21.15 -22.51 -20.20
CA ARG A 292 -21.50 -21.35 -21.03
C ARG A 292 -20.37 -20.35 -21.15
N TYR A 293 -19.43 -20.34 -20.17
CA TYR A 293 -18.38 -19.31 -20.03
C TYR A 293 -16.98 -19.88 -20.14
N ALA A 294 -16.79 -21.17 -19.89
CA ALA A 294 -15.53 -21.85 -20.08
C ALA A 294 -15.67 -22.79 -21.28
N PRO A 295 -15.15 -22.42 -22.48
CA PRO A 295 -15.18 -23.35 -23.62
C PRO A 295 -14.48 -24.65 -23.21
N SER A 296 -15.09 -25.78 -23.53
CA SER A 296 -14.50 -27.11 -23.34
C SER A 296 -13.11 -27.13 -23.97
N ARG A 297 -12.10 -27.46 -23.17
CA ARG A 297 -10.73 -27.66 -23.62
C ARG A 297 -10.67 -28.82 -24.62
#